data_0a1e2137dccaba471542806ec844f55f
#
_entry.id   0a1e2137dccaba471542806ec844f55f
#
_cell.length_a   1.000
_cell.length_b   1.000
_cell.length_c   1.000
_cell.angle_alpha   90.00
_cell.angle_beta   90.00
_cell.angle_gamma   90.00
#
_symmetry.space_group_name_H-M   'P 1'
#
loop_
_entity.id
_entity.type
_entity.pdbx_description
1 polymer ?
#
loop_
_entity_poly.entity_id
_entity_poly.type
_entity_poly.pdbx_seq_one_letter_code
_entity_poly.pdbx_strand_id
1 'polypeptide(L)'
;YSGYLLLGVSMLWMLVSRGGEFRRLLRHPLLKKGGMFVLLLLCLGSGVHAQKRSLPALARKQADSLARKQVIYNDRVVPFNTLARDFVLKLTGKPSYGGMTPEQVIGGWLLRPEVWQNEPMIYIKNEALRRLLHLETPYACLADLFDGEKYRLQKFWKGKQDHHQKMTSLEKAIVEADEK
;
A
#
# COMPACT_ATOMS: atom_id res chain seq x y z
N TYR A 1 -19.20 1.02 13.28
CA TYR A 1 -19.68 1.69 12.03
C TYR A 1 -21.13 2.23 12.17
N SER A 2 -21.92 1.77 13.14
CA SER A 2 -23.30 2.24 13.36
C SER A 2 -23.39 3.72 13.75
N GLY A 3 -22.40 4.26 14.46
CA GLY A 3 -22.37 5.67 14.87
C GLY A 3 -22.30 6.66 13.71
N TYR A 4 -21.52 6.33 12.67
CA TYR A 4 -21.42 7.18 11.47
C TYR A 4 -22.70 7.16 10.62
N LEU A 5 -23.42 6.04 10.60
CA LEU A 5 -24.74 5.93 9.96
C LEU A 5 -25.78 6.80 10.66
N LEU A 6 -25.80 6.78 12.00
CA LEU A 6 -26.69 7.63 12.80
C LEU A 6 -26.39 9.13 12.61
N LEU A 7 -25.11 9.51 12.56
CA LEU A 7 -24.70 10.88 12.24
C LEU A 7 -25.16 11.30 10.83
N GLY A 8 -24.98 10.46 9.83
CA GLY A 8 -25.45 10.71 8.47
C GLY A 8 -26.96 10.88 8.36
N VAL A 9 -27.73 10.00 9.03
CA VAL A 9 -29.19 10.06 9.09
C VAL A 9 -29.66 11.31 9.81
N SER A 10 -29.04 11.69 10.94
CA SER A 10 -29.39 12.91 11.68
C SER A 10 -29.11 14.19 10.88
N MET A 11 -28.03 14.20 10.12
CA MET A 11 -27.65 15.32 9.25
C MET A 11 -28.62 15.44 8.07
N LEU A 12 -29.03 14.33 7.45
CA LEU A 12 -30.07 14.27 6.43
C LEU A 12 -31.44 14.70 6.99
N TRP A 13 -31.80 14.26 8.20
CA TRP A 13 -33.02 14.67 8.86
C TRP A 13 -33.08 16.16 9.13
N MET A 14 -31.94 16.75 9.52
CA MET A 14 -31.83 18.21 9.75
C MET A 14 -32.02 19.00 8.45
N LEU A 15 -31.51 18.47 7.31
CA LEU A 15 -31.68 19.08 5.98
C LEU A 15 -33.15 19.03 5.47
N VAL A 16 -33.86 17.97 5.81
CA VAL A 16 -35.28 17.72 5.38
C VAL A 16 -36.27 18.31 6.33
N SER A 17 -35.91 18.62 7.58
CA SER A 17 -36.84 19.13 8.60
C SER A 17 -37.49 20.45 8.18
N ARG A 18 -38.77 20.60 8.48
CA ARG A 18 -39.65 21.66 8.00
C ARG A 18 -39.31 23.10 8.43
N GLY A 19 -38.35 23.28 9.37
CA GLY A 19 -37.95 24.57 9.94
C GLY A 19 -36.59 25.09 9.53
N GLY A 20 -35.83 24.40 8.66
CA GLY A 20 -34.46 24.75 8.36
C GLY A 20 -34.31 25.94 7.40
N GLU A 21 -33.40 26.87 7.75
CA GLU A 21 -32.92 27.99 6.91
C GLU A 21 -32.48 27.52 5.50
N PHE A 22 -32.10 26.27 5.37
CA PHE A 22 -31.65 25.64 4.12
C PHE A 22 -32.74 25.61 3.03
N ARG A 23 -34.01 25.40 3.40
CA ARG A 23 -35.12 25.50 2.46
C ARG A 23 -35.37 26.91 1.94
N ARG A 24 -35.04 27.91 2.73
CA ARG A 24 -35.13 29.33 2.34
C ARG A 24 -34.06 29.67 1.30
N LEU A 25 -32.85 29.11 1.45
CA LEU A 25 -31.75 29.25 0.48
C LEU A 25 -32.02 28.51 -0.84
N LEU A 26 -32.64 27.34 -0.81
CA LEU A 26 -33.01 26.56 -2.00
C LEU A 26 -34.13 27.23 -2.84
N ARG A 27 -34.90 28.16 -2.27
CA ARG A 27 -35.93 28.93 -3.00
C ARG A 27 -35.37 30.12 -3.78
N HIS A 28 -34.10 30.41 -3.65
CA HIS A 28 -33.46 31.50 -4.39
C HIS A 28 -33.42 31.17 -5.90
N PRO A 29 -33.92 32.08 -6.78
CA PRO A 29 -34.07 31.81 -8.22
C PRO A 29 -32.72 31.46 -8.92
N LEU A 30 -31.59 31.84 -8.35
CA LEU A 30 -30.25 31.54 -8.86
C LEU A 30 -29.84 30.08 -8.64
N LEU A 31 -30.44 29.39 -7.66
CA LEU A 31 -30.15 27.98 -7.35
C LEU A 31 -31.03 27.00 -8.14
N LYS A 32 -32.11 27.46 -8.74
CA LYS A 32 -33.04 26.61 -9.49
C LYS A 32 -32.39 25.98 -10.75
N LYS A 33 -31.38 26.65 -11.35
CA LYS A 33 -30.56 26.10 -12.44
C LYS A 33 -29.29 25.37 -11.96
N GLY A 34 -28.76 25.69 -10.76
CA GLY A 34 -27.56 25.09 -10.21
C GLY A 34 -27.80 23.88 -9.31
N GLY A 35 -28.99 23.78 -8.70
CA GLY A 35 -29.31 22.68 -7.77
C GLY A 35 -29.26 21.29 -8.42
N MET A 36 -29.66 21.20 -9.68
CA MET A 36 -29.54 19.95 -10.46
C MET A 36 -28.08 19.60 -10.75
N PHE A 37 -27.21 20.60 -10.92
CA PHE A 37 -25.78 20.42 -11.16
C PHE A 37 -25.05 19.94 -9.89
N VAL A 38 -25.41 20.50 -8.73
CA VAL A 38 -24.87 20.07 -7.42
C VAL A 38 -25.30 18.64 -7.08
N LEU A 39 -26.55 18.27 -7.37
CA LEU A 39 -27.08 16.91 -7.16
C LEU A 39 -26.41 15.92 -8.11
N LEU A 40 -26.17 16.31 -9.36
CA LEU A 40 -25.40 15.53 -10.35
C LEU A 40 -23.96 15.36 -9.95
N LEU A 41 -23.30 16.39 -9.40
CA LEU A 41 -21.94 16.35 -8.87
C LEU A 41 -21.83 15.43 -7.62
N LEU A 42 -22.85 15.44 -6.76
CA LEU A 42 -22.92 14.53 -5.60
C LEU A 42 -23.11 13.06 -6.03
N CYS A 43 -23.87 12.79 -7.09
CA CYS A 43 -24.03 11.46 -7.65
C CYS A 43 -22.77 10.96 -8.38
N LEU A 44 -21.99 11.86 -9.00
CA LEU A 44 -20.71 11.51 -9.63
C LEU A 44 -19.59 11.24 -8.61
N GLY A 45 -19.69 11.82 -7.41
CA GLY A 45 -18.70 11.62 -6.32
C GLY A 45 -18.74 10.25 -5.64
N SER A 46 -19.79 9.46 -5.86
CA SER A 46 -19.95 8.15 -5.19
C SER A 46 -19.32 6.97 -5.93
N GLY A 47 -18.58 7.23 -7.00
CA GLY A 47 -18.05 6.19 -7.91
C GLY A 47 -16.56 5.91 -7.84
N VAL A 48 -15.82 6.49 -6.91
CA VAL A 48 -14.42 6.06 -6.71
C VAL A 48 -14.40 4.81 -5.82
N HIS A 49 -14.94 3.73 -6.31
CA HIS A 49 -14.51 2.42 -5.89
C HIS A 49 -13.07 2.31 -6.37
N ALA A 50 -12.12 2.48 -5.46
CA ALA A 50 -10.76 2.03 -5.68
C ALA A 50 -10.86 0.56 -6.08
N GLN A 51 -10.74 0.29 -7.37
CA GLN A 51 -10.78 -1.06 -7.91
C GLN A 51 -9.62 -1.78 -7.26
N LYS A 52 -9.93 -2.60 -6.25
CA LYS A 52 -8.96 -3.38 -5.51
C LYS A 52 -8.32 -4.28 -6.57
N ARG A 53 -7.11 -3.90 -7.03
CA ARG A 53 -6.33 -4.74 -7.95
C ARG A 53 -6.26 -6.10 -7.29
N SER A 54 -6.90 -7.10 -7.87
CA SER A 54 -6.79 -8.47 -7.40
C SER A 54 -5.41 -8.96 -7.81
N LEU A 55 -4.45 -8.83 -6.90
CA LEU A 55 -3.12 -9.40 -7.10
C LEU A 55 -3.26 -10.93 -7.20
N PRO A 56 -2.54 -11.55 -8.14
CA PRO A 56 -2.51 -13.00 -8.23
C PRO A 56 -1.86 -13.57 -6.96
N ALA A 57 -2.64 -14.24 -6.16
CA ALA A 57 -2.22 -14.86 -4.91
C ALA A 57 -2.64 -16.32 -4.89
N LEU A 58 -1.96 -17.12 -4.08
CA LEU A 58 -2.39 -18.48 -3.81
C LEU A 58 -3.78 -18.51 -3.18
N ALA A 59 -4.59 -19.49 -3.55
CA ALA A 59 -5.83 -19.75 -2.85
C ALA A 59 -5.53 -20.07 -1.37
N ARG A 60 -6.39 -19.60 -0.47
CA ARG A 60 -6.14 -19.69 0.98
C ARG A 60 -5.83 -21.12 1.44
N LYS A 61 -6.57 -22.10 0.94
CA LYS A 61 -6.32 -23.54 1.26
C LYS A 61 -4.92 -24.01 0.86
N GLN A 62 -4.42 -23.53 -0.29
CA GLN A 62 -3.07 -23.86 -0.76
C GLN A 62 -2.00 -23.16 0.08
N ALA A 63 -2.23 -21.89 0.43
CA ALA A 63 -1.35 -21.13 1.31
C ALA A 63 -1.27 -21.76 2.70
N ASP A 64 -2.39 -22.19 3.29
CA ASP A 64 -2.45 -22.86 4.58
C ASP A 64 -1.71 -24.23 4.55
N SER A 65 -1.75 -24.93 3.42
CA SER A 65 -0.99 -26.17 3.22
C SER A 65 0.52 -25.89 3.12
N LEU A 66 0.89 -24.84 2.39
CA LEU A 66 2.28 -24.40 2.23
C LEU A 66 2.86 -23.91 3.55
N ALA A 67 2.09 -23.21 4.36
CA ALA A 67 2.47 -22.66 5.66
C ALA A 67 3.12 -23.67 6.60
N ARG A 68 2.68 -24.93 6.53
CA ARG A 68 3.13 -26.05 7.38
C ARG A 68 4.36 -26.78 6.84
N LYS A 69 4.79 -26.48 5.60
CA LYS A 69 5.97 -27.13 5.02
C LYS A 69 7.23 -26.63 5.72
N GLN A 70 8.16 -27.56 5.96
CA GLN A 70 9.44 -27.24 6.54
C GLN A 70 10.37 -26.70 5.46
N VAL A 71 11.07 -25.61 5.79
CA VAL A 71 12.07 -24.95 4.93
C VAL A 71 13.31 -24.63 5.75
N ILE A 72 14.44 -24.50 5.08
CA ILE A 72 15.67 -24.02 5.72
C ILE A 72 15.68 -22.49 5.59
N TYR A 73 15.75 -21.79 6.71
CA TYR A 73 15.82 -20.34 6.78
C TYR A 73 16.75 -19.93 7.93
N ASN A 74 17.77 -19.12 7.62
CA ASN A 74 18.81 -18.72 8.58
C ASN A 74 19.46 -19.93 9.28
N ASP A 75 19.87 -20.94 8.50
CA ASP A 75 20.49 -22.20 8.95
C ASP A 75 19.65 -23.03 9.94
N ARG A 76 18.34 -22.79 9.95
CA ARG A 76 17.39 -23.51 10.80
C ARG A 76 16.24 -24.09 9.99
N VAL A 77 15.77 -25.24 10.38
CA VAL A 77 14.53 -25.80 9.83
C VAL A 77 13.34 -25.15 10.53
N VAL A 78 12.56 -24.41 9.76
CA VAL A 78 11.39 -23.69 10.28
C VAL A 78 10.18 -23.95 9.38
N PRO A 79 8.93 -23.76 9.88
CA PRO A 79 7.76 -23.77 9.02
C PRO A 79 7.82 -22.62 8.00
N PHE A 80 7.32 -22.83 6.79
CA PHE A 80 7.29 -21.83 5.73
C PHE A 80 6.61 -20.53 6.16
N ASN A 81 5.60 -20.63 6.99
CA ASN A 81 4.90 -19.46 7.52
C ASN A 81 5.84 -18.51 8.30
N THR A 82 6.84 -19.02 8.99
CA THR A 82 7.84 -18.22 9.71
C THR A 82 8.66 -17.40 8.73
N LEU A 83 9.18 -18.05 7.67
CA LEU A 83 9.89 -17.36 6.58
C LEU A 83 9.00 -16.33 5.89
N ALA A 84 7.79 -16.72 5.52
CA ALA A 84 6.87 -15.85 4.80
C ALA A 84 6.52 -14.59 5.61
N ARG A 85 6.25 -14.76 6.90
CA ARG A 85 5.92 -13.64 7.80
C ARG A 85 7.09 -12.69 7.98
N ASP A 86 8.29 -13.23 8.18
CA ASP A 86 9.49 -12.42 8.36
C ASP A 86 9.81 -11.64 7.08
N PHE A 87 9.70 -12.28 5.92
CA PHE A 87 9.92 -11.67 4.62
C PHE A 87 8.92 -10.54 4.35
N VAL A 88 7.62 -10.78 4.49
CA VAL A 88 6.59 -9.76 4.26
C VAL A 88 6.74 -8.60 5.24
N LEU A 89 7.06 -8.88 6.51
CA LEU A 89 7.28 -7.85 7.52
C LEU A 89 8.50 -6.97 7.17
N LYS A 90 9.60 -7.57 6.73
CA LYS A 90 10.82 -6.84 6.31
C LYS A 90 10.52 -5.95 5.10
N LEU A 91 9.84 -6.47 4.10
CA LEU A 91 9.52 -5.71 2.88
C LEU A 91 8.55 -4.57 3.14
N THR A 92 7.41 -4.88 3.76
CA THR A 92 6.28 -3.95 3.81
C THR A 92 6.20 -3.15 5.10
N GLY A 93 6.96 -3.55 6.14
CA GLY A 93 6.82 -3.03 7.49
C GLY A 93 5.54 -3.49 8.20
N LYS A 94 4.78 -4.43 7.61
CA LYS A 94 3.49 -4.92 8.13
C LYS A 94 3.43 -6.45 8.09
N PRO A 95 2.68 -7.08 8.99
CA PRO A 95 2.58 -8.56 9.06
C PRO A 95 1.73 -9.18 7.93
N SER A 96 1.05 -8.35 7.11
CA SER A 96 0.20 -8.76 6.01
C SER A 96 0.17 -7.69 4.92
N TYR A 97 -0.17 -8.05 3.69
CA TYR A 97 -0.23 -7.12 2.57
C TYR A 97 -1.53 -7.30 1.77
N GLY A 98 -2.22 -6.19 1.49
CA GLY A 98 -3.44 -6.20 0.68
C GLY A 98 -4.60 -7.06 1.21
N GLY A 99 -4.62 -7.38 2.52
CA GLY A 99 -5.58 -8.28 3.13
C GLY A 99 -5.28 -9.78 2.91
N MET A 100 -4.10 -10.08 2.34
CA MET A 100 -3.61 -11.43 2.11
C MET A 100 -2.69 -11.89 3.24
N THR A 101 -2.64 -13.19 3.48
CA THR A 101 -1.67 -13.78 4.42
C THR A 101 -0.26 -13.77 3.81
N PRO A 102 0.81 -13.78 4.63
CA PRO A 102 2.18 -13.79 4.14
C PRO A 102 2.44 -14.92 3.13
N GLU A 103 1.88 -16.10 3.37
CA GLU A 103 2.03 -17.26 2.50
C GLU A 103 1.35 -17.06 1.14
N GLN A 104 0.22 -16.35 1.12
CA GLN A 104 -0.45 -15.96 -0.12
C GLN A 104 0.40 -14.97 -0.93
N VAL A 105 1.02 -14.02 -0.25
CA VAL A 105 1.90 -13.01 -0.88
C VAL A 105 3.12 -13.67 -1.50
N ILE A 106 3.87 -14.46 -0.72
CA ILE A 106 5.07 -15.16 -1.21
C ILE A 106 4.70 -16.16 -2.30
N GLY A 107 3.62 -16.91 -2.12
CA GLY A 107 3.13 -17.82 -3.14
C GLY A 107 2.73 -17.11 -4.43
N GLY A 108 2.14 -15.93 -4.34
CA GLY A 108 1.83 -15.06 -5.47
C GLY A 108 3.09 -14.60 -6.19
N TRP A 109 4.11 -14.18 -5.46
CA TRP A 109 5.42 -13.80 -6.00
C TRP A 109 6.09 -14.93 -6.77
N LEU A 110 6.09 -16.13 -6.20
CA LEU A 110 6.70 -17.29 -6.84
C LEU A 110 5.98 -17.71 -8.13
N LEU A 111 4.66 -17.53 -8.19
CA LEU A 111 3.86 -17.92 -9.35
C LEU A 111 3.78 -16.86 -10.44
N ARG A 112 3.81 -15.59 -10.06
CA ARG A 112 3.61 -14.46 -11.00
C ARG A 112 4.54 -13.29 -10.68
N PRO A 113 5.87 -13.49 -10.74
CA PRO A 113 6.86 -12.46 -10.42
C PRO A 113 6.68 -11.21 -11.28
N GLU A 114 6.27 -11.36 -12.54
CA GLU A 114 6.06 -10.26 -13.49
C GLU A 114 4.99 -9.26 -13.06
N VAL A 115 4.00 -9.69 -12.29
CA VAL A 115 2.96 -8.82 -11.75
C VAL A 115 3.44 -8.14 -10.48
N TRP A 116 4.07 -8.92 -9.60
CA TRP A 116 4.48 -8.47 -8.29
C TRP A 116 5.68 -7.51 -8.32
N GLN A 117 6.54 -7.58 -9.33
CA GLN A 117 7.67 -6.65 -9.47
C GLN A 117 7.23 -5.18 -9.62
N ASN A 118 6.01 -4.93 -10.08
CA ASN A 118 5.43 -3.59 -10.24
C ASN A 118 4.53 -3.18 -9.07
N GLU A 119 4.44 -4.01 -8.03
CA GLU A 119 3.62 -3.73 -6.87
C GLU A 119 4.42 -2.96 -5.82
N PRO A 120 3.92 -1.81 -5.31
CA PRO A 120 4.63 -0.98 -4.35
C PRO A 120 4.59 -1.62 -2.94
N MET A 121 5.49 -2.56 -2.69
CA MET A 121 5.57 -3.30 -1.44
C MET A 121 6.76 -2.89 -0.56
N ILE A 122 7.85 -2.41 -1.15
CA ILE A 122 9.10 -2.16 -0.45
C ILE A 122 8.99 -0.87 0.33
N TYR A 123 8.85 -0.98 1.65
CA TYR A 123 8.74 0.18 2.52
C TYR A 123 10.09 0.87 2.71
N ILE A 124 10.17 2.14 2.32
CA ILE A 124 11.35 2.99 2.46
C ILE A 124 11.09 4.09 3.48
N LYS A 125 11.67 3.93 4.66
CA LYS A 125 11.50 4.85 5.78
C LYS A 125 12.20 6.19 5.55
N ASN A 126 13.41 6.18 4.95
CA ASN A 126 14.24 7.35 4.80
C ASN A 126 13.75 8.27 3.67
N GLU A 127 13.45 9.53 4.02
CA GLU A 127 12.92 10.52 3.06
C GLU A 127 13.96 10.91 1.99
N ALA A 128 15.25 11.02 2.34
CA ALA A 128 16.28 11.34 1.38
C ALA A 128 16.44 10.25 0.32
N LEU A 129 16.31 8.98 0.72
CA LEU A 129 16.31 7.85 -0.22
C LEU A 129 15.06 7.86 -1.11
N ARG A 130 13.89 8.20 -0.57
CA ARG A 130 12.66 8.35 -1.38
C ARG A 130 12.80 9.43 -2.44
N ARG A 131 13.38 10.59 -2.09
CA ARG A 131 13.66 11.67 -3.04
C ARG A 131 14.67 11.25 -4.11
N LEU A 132 15.69 10.49 -3.73
CA LEU A 132 16.70 9.96 -4.65
C LEU A 132 16.08 9.01 -5.69
N LEU A 133 15.11 8.20 -5.28
CA LEU A 133 14.38 7.25 -6.13
C LEU A 133 13.17 7.89 -6.84
N HIS A 134 12.90 9.18 -6.61
CA HIS A 134 11.74 9.91 -7.14
C HIS A 134 10.39 9.29 -6.77
N LEU A 135 10.27 8.78 -5.54
CA LEU A 135 9.05 8.15 -5.05
C LEU A 135 8.10 9.19 -4.44
N GLU A 136 6.85 9.19 -4.87
CA GLU A 136 5.77 10.00 -4.29
C GLU A 136 5.23 9.40 -2.99
N THR A 137 5.33 8.07 -2.84
CA THR A 137 4.84 7.32 -1.69
C THR A 137 6.00 6.70 -0.90
N PRO A 138 5.80 6.29 0.37
CA PRO A 138 6.82 5.60 1.13
C PRO A 138 7.05 4.14 0.69
N TYR A 139 6.39 3.70 -0.36
CA TYR A 139 6.52 2.36 -0.92
C TYR A 139 7.08 2.41 -2.32
N ALA A 140 8.08 1.58 -2.59
CA ALA A 140 8.68 1.38 -3.90
C ALA A 140 8.25 0.04 -4.50
N CYS A 141 8.21 -0.02 -5.83
CA CYS A 141 8.17 -1.28 -6.56
C CYS A 141 9.59 -1.83 -6.73
N LEU A 142 9.72 -3.11 -6.98
CA LEU A 142 11.01 -3.67 -7.36
C LEU A 142 11.55 -2.99 -8.63
N ALA A 143 10.67 -2.70 -9.59
CA ALA A 143 11.01 -1.99 -10.82
C ALA A 143 11.60 -0.59 -10.57
N ASP A 144 11.20 0.13 -9.52
CA ASP A 144 11.73 1.46 -9.20
C ASP A 144 13.21 1.45 -8.78
N LEU A 145 13.68 0.29 -8.29
CA LEU A 145 15.07 0.10 -7.88
C LEU A 145 16.02 -0.17 -9.06
N PHE A 146 15.47 -0.44 -10.25
CA PHE A 146 16.24 -0.72 -11.45
C PHE A 146 16.04 0.36 -12.51
N ASP A 147 17.08 0.61 -13.29
CA ASP A 147 17.06 1.43 -14.50
C ASP A 147 17.52 0.53 -15.65
N GLY A 148 16.53 -0.12 -16.29
CA GLY A 148 16.79 -1.24 -17.21
C GLY A 148 17.40 -2.41 -16.43
N GLU A 149 18.61 -2.83 -16.81
CA GLU A 149 19.34 -3.92 -16.13
C GLU A 149 20.24 -3.41 -14.97
N LYS A 150 20.30 -2.08 -14.76
CA LYS A 150 21.22 -1.49 -13.76
C LYS A 150 20.47 -1.21 -12.47
N TYR A 151 20.99 -1.76 -11.38
CA TYR A 151 20.52 -1.45 -10.03
C TYR A 151 20.88 -0.02 -9.65
N ARG A 152 19.87 0.83 -9.38
CA ARG A 152 20.04 2.27 -9.14
C ARG A 152 20.90 2.57 -7.93
N LEU A 153 20.82 1.77 -6.89
CA LEU A 153 21.58 1.96 -5.66
C LEU A 153 23.03 1.46 -5.75
N GLN A 154 23.39 0.73 -6.79
CA GLN A 154 24.76 0.20 -7.00
C GLN A 154 25.84 1.30 -7.02
N LYS A 155 25.49 2.49 -7.51
CA LYS A 155 26.42 3.64 -7.55
C LYS A 155 26.86 4.09 -6.16
N PHE A 156 26.01 3.93 -5.17
CA PHE A 156 26.26 4.33 -3.79
C PHE A 156 26.99 3.24 -3.00
N TRP A 157 26.90 1.99 -3.48
CA TRP A 157 27.53 0.83 -2.86
C TRP A 157 29.00 0.68 -3.24
N LYS A 158 29.35 0.90 -4.50
CA LYS A 158 30.72 0.66 -5.05
C LYS A 158 31.85 1.49 -4.42
N GLY A 159 31.55 2.46 -3.56
CA GLY A 159 32.55 3.31 -2.91
C GLY A 159 32.90 2.95 -1.47
N LYS A 160 32.22 2.00 -0.81
CA LYS A 160 32.29 1.82 0.64
C LYS A 160 32.30 0.37 1.10
N GLN A 161 33.31 -0.38 0.65
CA GLN A 161 33.61 -1.71 1.23
C GLN A 161 34.37 -1.64 2.58
N ASP A 162 34.73 -0.45 3.06
CA ASP A 162 35.37 -0.28 4.36
C ASP A 162 34.31 -0.09 5.46
N HIS A 163 34.03 -1.16 6.19
CA HIS A 163 33.08 -1.25 7.29
C HIS A 163 33.39 -0.38 8.53
N HIS A 164 34.43 0.46 8.50
CA HIS A 164 34.87 1.28 9.63
C HIS A 164 34.54 2.78 9.51
N GLN A 165 33.98 3.26 8.41
CA GLN A 165 33.57 4.66 8.29
C GLN A 165 32.18 4.89 8.89
N LYS A 166 32.01 5.99 9.63
CA LYS A 166 30.68 6.43 10.14
C LYS A 166 29.76 6.68 8.96
N MET A 167 28.82 5.76 8.73
CA MET A 167 27.80 5.89 7.70
C MET A 167 26.85 7.04 8.02
N THR A 168 26.52 7.84 7.03
CA THR A 168 25.45 8.84 7.10
C THR A 168 24.09 8.15 7.20
N SER A 169 23.06 8.89 7.62
CA SER A 169 21.68 8.35 7.71
C SER A 169 21.16 7.84 6.37
N LEU A 170 21.56 8.48 5.27
CA LEU A 170 21.21 8.06 3.91
C LEU A 170 21.89 6.74 3.53
N GLU A 171 23.18 6.60 3.83
CA GLU A 171 23.93 5.37 3.53
C GLU A 171 23.40 4.17 4.30
N LYS A 172 23.05 4.35 5.58
CA LYS A 172 22.39 3.31 6.36
C LYS A 172 21.06 2.90 5.75
N ALA A 173 20.28 3.86 5.25
CA ALA A 173 18.98 3.58 4.62
C ALA A 173 19.15 2.86 3.26
N ILE A 174 20.23 3.14 2.52
CA ILE A 174 20.57 2.43 1.27
C ILE A 174 20.92 0.97 1.59
N VAL A 175 21.74 0.72 2.60
CA VAL A 175 22.08 -0.64 3.06
C VAL A 175 20.83 -1.38 3.52
N GLU A 176 19.97 -0.75 4.35
CA GLU A 176 18.71 -1.34 4.78
C GLU A 176 17.76 -1.66 3.62
N ALA A 177 17.76 -0.84 2.57
CA ALA A 177 16.94 -1.09 1.38
C ALA A 177 17.51 -2.22 0.51
N ASP A 178 18.83 -2.38 0.49
CA ASP A 178 19.52 -3.44 -0.25
C ASP A 178 19.38 -4.81 0.42
N GLU A 179 19.24 -4.84 1.74
CA GLU A 179 19.01 -6.07 2.53
C GLU A 179 17.55 -6.57 2.50
N LYS A 180 16.63 -5.81 1.92
CA LYS A 180 15.21 -6.16 1.80
C LYS A 180 14.92 -6.95 0.55
#